data_dca7312fecda07308dd346dd5c3645cb
#
_entry.id   dca7312fecda07308dd346dd5c3645cb
#
_cell.length_a   1.000
_cell.length_b   1.000
_cell.length_c   1.000
_cell.angle_alpha   90.00
_cell.angle_beta   90.00
_cell.angle_gamma   90.00
#
_symmetry.space_group_name_H-M   'P 1'
#
loop_
_entity.id
_entity.type
_entity.pdbx_description
1 polymer ?
#
loop_
_entity_poly.entity_id
_entity_poly.type
_entity_poly.pdbx_seq_one_letter_code
_entity_poly.pdbx_strand_id
1 'polypeptide(L)'
;MTNQLETPPNSQKILGKKGLIAFIALMNMFIPLSTDMYLPALPTMNTYFNSSTSVTNLTLSGFFLFYAVGILFWGPLSDKFGRRSVLLIGSLIYMVASVLSAMSTSIYFLIATRIFQAIGAGGITSVSMAIIKDCYEGKMRESILAISQSIGGLAPMIAPVIGGFVLQFSTWRGIFWTLAAISVINLVFAILFQDTLKEEERFRGSIFGSIRRL
;
A
#
# COMPACT_ATOMS: atom_id res chain seq x y z
N MET A 1 36.54 20.86 -0.33
CA MET A 1 35.54 20.18 -1.15
C MET A 1 34.29 20.04 -0.29
N THR A 2 33.47 21.04 -0.32
CA THR A 2 32.23 21.15 0.48
C THR A 2 31.21 20.17 -0.08
N ASN A 3 30.82 19.29 0.75
CA ASN A 3 29.77 18.29 0.55
C ASN A 3 28.43 19.04 0.37
N GLN A 4 28.13 19.51 -0.82
CA GLN A 4 26.80 19.96 -1.19
C GLN A 4 25.93 18.71 -1.33
N LEU A 5 25.33 18.32 -0.22
CA LEU A 5 24.14 17.48 -0.22
C LEU A 5 23.05 18.29 -0.93
N GLU A 6 23.03 18.16 -2.27
CA GLU A 6 22.02 18.78 -3.10
C GLU A 6 20.66 18.43 -2.51
N THR A 7 19.94 19.44 -2.09
CA THR A 7 18.56 19.30 -1.67
C THR A 7 17.79 18.77 -2.87
N PRO A 8 17.03 17.69 -2.74
CA PRO A 8 16.24 17.20 -3.86
C PRO A 8 15.34 18.33 -4.37
N PRO A 9 15.15 18.45 -5.69
CA PRO A 9 14.45 19.57 -6.33
C PRO A 9 13.00 19.76 -5.85
N ASN A 10 12.47 18.85 -5.05
CA ASN A 10 11.17 18.92 -4.39
C ASN A 10 11.31 18.68 -2.88
N SER A 11 11.82 19.65 -2.13
CA SER A 11 11.79 19.58 -0.67
C SER A 11 10.35 19.57 -0.18
N GLN A 12 9.92 18.44 0.38
CA GLN A 12 8.64 18.34 1.08
C GLN A 12 8.63 19.32 2.25
N LYS A 13 7.95 20.46 2.09
CA LYS A 13 7.97 21.55 3.08
C LYS A 13 7.42 21.11 4.43
N ILE A 14 6.42 20.23 4.44
CA ILE A 14 5.74 19.76 5.65
C ILE A 14 6.40 18.48 6.20
N LEU A 15 6.61 17.49 5.36
CA LEU A 15 7.14 16.18 5.79
C LEU A 15 8.66 16.19 6.01
N GLY A 16 9.40 17.04 5.30
CA GLY A 16 10.86 17.03 5.31
C GLY A 16 11.46 15.71 4.80
N LYS A 17 12.79 15.60 4.80
CA LYS A 17 13.48 14.38 4.30
C LYS A 17 13.15 13.13 5.14
N LYS A 18 13.20 13.27 6.48
CA LYS A 18 12.95 12.12 7.38
C LYS A 18 11.50 11.65 7.32
N GLY A 19 10.55 12.59 7.25
CA GLY A 19 9.13 12.27 7.12
C GLY A 19 8.80 11.59 5.81
N LEU A 20 9.42 11.99 4.69
CA LEU A 20 9.26 11.34 3.40
C LEU A 20 9.77 9.88 3.42
N ILE A 21 10.95 9.64 4.00
CA ILE A 21 11.51 8.29 4.12
C ILE A 21 10.61 7.42 5.00
N ALA A 22 10.13 7.94 6.13
CA ALA A 22 9.19 7.23 7.01
C ALA A 22 7.88 6.92 6.29
N PHE A 23 7.38 7.84 5.47
CA PHE A 23 6.18 7.64 4.68
C PHE A 23 6.37 6.55 3.60
N ILE A 24 7.49 6.58 2.87
CA ILE A 24 7.86 5.53 1.91
C ILE A 24 7.95 4.16 2.60
N ALA A 25 8.58 4.09 3.77
CA ALA A 25 8.68 2.87 4.56
C ALA A 25 7.29 2.35 4.95
N LEU A 26 6.40 3.22 5.45
CA LEU A 26 5.02 2.88 5.78
C LEU A 26 4.27 2.32 4.56
N MET A 27 4.37 2.97 3.40
CA MET A 27 3.74 2.49 2.17
C MET A 27 4.22 1.09 1.77
N ASN A 28 5.51 0.79 1.94
CA ASN A 28 6.07 -0.53 1.60
C ASN A 28 5.67 -1.64 2.60
N MET A 29 5.28 -1.30 3.81
CA MET A 29 4.77 -2.26 4.80
C MET A 29 3.30 -2.66 4.54
N PHE A 30 2.55 -1.93 3.71
CA PHE A 30 1.12 -2.19 3.50
C PHE A 30 0.82 -3.62 3.03
N ILE A 31 1.63 -4.15 2.11
CA ILE A 31 1.41 -5.49 1.56
C ILE A 31 1.59 -6.57 2.63
N PRO A 32 2.78 -6.67 3.28
CA PRO A 32 2.98 -7.66 4.34
C PRO A 32 1.95 -7.54 5.46
N LEU A 33 1.64 -6.33 5.88
CA LEU A 33 0.61 -6.13 6.90
C LEU A 33 -0.76 -6.64 6.43
N SER A 34 -1.13 -6.39 5.16
CA SER A 34 -2.40 -6.82 4.60
C SER A 34 -2.53 -8.34 4.43
N THR A 35 -1.43 -9.03 4.20
CA THR A 35 -1.41 -10.47 3.89
C THR A 35 -0.98 -11.30 5.09
N ASP A 36 0.14 -10.96 5.72
CA ASP A 36 0.79 -11.82 6.68
C ASP A 36 0.22 -11.63 8.10
N MET A 37 -0.24 -10.41 8.45
CA MET A 37 -0.96 -10.18 9.69
C MET A 37 -2.31 -10.92 9.74
N TYR A 38 -2.86 -11.22 8.57
CA TYR A 38 -4.12 -11.91 8.39
C TYR A 38 -3.99 -13.46 8.49
N LEU A 39 -2.80 -14.03 8.20
CA LEU A 39 -2.59 -15.47 8.16
C LEU A 39 -3.03 -16.22 9.44
N PRO A 40 -2.70 -15.74 10.66
CA PRO A 40 -3.14 -16.41 11.89
C PRO A 40 -4.66 -16.47 12.08
N ALA A 41 -5.41 -15.62 11.39
CA ALA A 41 -6.87 -15.56 11.49
C ALA A 41 -7.60 -16.56 10.57
N LEU A 42 -6.93 -17.13 9.56
CA LEU A 42 -7.56 -18.01 8.58
C LEU A 42 -8.33 -19.18 9.21
N PRO A 43 -7.80 -19.94 10.22
CA PRO A 43 -8.53 -21.03 10.83
C PRO A 43 -9.82 -20.58 11.52
N THR A 44 -9.80 -19.46 12.22
CA THR A 44 -10.98 -18.90 12.92
C THR A 44 -12.04 -18.42 11.94
N MET A 45 -11.62 -17.94 10.78
CA MET A 45 -12.52 -17.52 9.71
C MET A 45 -13.19 -18.72 9.02
N ASN A 46 -12.46 -19.80 8.78
CA ASN A 46 -13.05 -21.04 8.26
C ASN A 46 -14.21 -21.50 9.14
N THR A 47 -14.00 -21.52 10.45
CA THR A 47 -15.04 -21.89 11.42
C THR A 47 -16.19 -20.89 11.44
N TYR A 48 -15.89 -19.59 11.45
CA TYR A 48 -16.91 -18.52 11.52
C TYR A 48 -17.83 -18.53 10.29
N PHE A 49 -17.28 -18.65 9.09
CA PHE A 49 -18.04 -18.63 7.84
C PHE A 49 -18.55 -20.00 7.41
N ASN A 50 -18.24 -21.06 8.17
CA ASN A 50 -18.50 -22.45 7.78
C ASN A 50 -18.05 -22.73 6.34
N SER A 51 -16.85 -22.27 6.00
CA SER A 51 -16.27 -22.33 4.66
C SER A 51 -15.09 -23.31 4.61
N SER A 52 -14.85 -23.88 3.43
CA SER A 52 -13.65 -24.68 3.22
C SER A 52 -12.39 -23.81 3.20
N THR A 53 -11.25 -24.37 3.57
CA THR A 53 -9.95 -23.71 3.52
C THR A 53 -9.64 -23.17 2.12
N SER A 54 -10.06 -23.89 1.07
CA SER A 54 -9.88 -23.46 -0.32
C SER A 54 -10.62 -22.15 -0.62
N VAL A 55 -11.86 -22.02 -0.16
CA VAL A 55 -12.65 -20.80 -0.35
C VAL A 55 -12.06 -19.62 0.45
N THR A 56 -11.65 -19.87 1.70
CA THR A 56 -11.03 -18.82 2.52
C THR A 56 -9.69 -18.37 1.92
N ASN A 57 -8.91 -19.28 1.35
CA ASN A 57 -7.65 -18.91 0.68
C ASN A 57 -7.87 -18.04 -0.58
N LEU A 58 -9.07 -18.03 -1.18
CA LEU A 58 -9.38 -17.09 -2.25
C LEU A 58 -9.28 -15.62 -1.81
N THR A 59 -9.43 -15.33 -0.52
CA THR A 59 -9.23 -13.99 0.03
C THR A 59 -7.79 -13.51 -0.14
N LEU A 60 -6.82 -14.44 -0.08
CA LEU A 60 -5.39 -14.15 -0.30
C LEU A 60 -5.04 -14.18 -1.79
N SER A 61 -5.43 -15.24 -2.50
CA SER A 61 -5.13 -15.38 -3.93
C SER A 61 -5.77 -14.27 -4.75
N GLY A 62 -7.03 -13.93 -4.45
CA GLY A 62 -7.72 -12.80 -5.04
C GLY A 62 -7.02 -11.47 -4.72
N PHE A 63 -6.58 -11.28 -3.48
CA PHE A 63 -5.82 -10.10 -3.09
C PHE A 63 -4.56 -9.95 -3.94
N PHE A 64 -3.70 -10.97 -4.04
CA PHE A 64 -2.47 -10.90 -4.83
C PHE A 64 -2.72 -10.66 -6.32
N LEU A 65 -3.72 -11.31 -6.91
CA LEU A 65 -4.08 -11.12 -8.30
C LEU A 65 -4.49 -9.66 -8.58
N PHE A 66 -5.44 -9.15 -7.80
CA PHE A 66 -5.95 -7.78 -8.02
C PHE A 66 -4.97 -6.70 -7.54
N TYR A 67 -4.06 -7.02 -6.64
CA TYR A 67 -2.93 -6.17 -6.30
C TYR A 67 -1.99 -5.99 -7.50
N ALA A 68 -1.61 -7.08 -8.18
CA ALA A 68 -0.78 -7.02 -9.38
C ALA A 68 -1.47 -6.21 -10.51
N VAL A 69 -2.77 -6.45 -10.73
CA VAL A 69 -3.59 -5.65 -11.66
C VAL A 69 -3.60 -4.18 -11.22
N GLY A 70 -3.79 -3.90 -9.92
CA GLY A 70 -3.76 -2.56 -9.37
C GLY A 70 -2.46 -1.82 -9.69
N ILE A 71 -1.30 -2.43 -9.48
CA ILE A 71 0.00 -1.83 -9.79
C ILE A 71 0.09 -1.43 -11.27
N LEU A 72 -0.33 -2.31 -12.18
CA LEU A 72 -0.31 -2.05 -13.63
C LEU A 72 -1.15 -0.84 -14.01
N PHE A 73 -2.31 -0.66 -13.40
CA PHE A 73 -3.20 0.47 -13.68
C PHE A 73 -2.77 1.76 -13.00
N TRP A 74 -2.42 1.70 -11.71
CA TRP A 74 -2.10 2.89 -10.94
C TRP A 74 -0.77 3.53 -11.32
N GLY A 75 0.20 2.77 -11.84
CA GLY A 75 1.46 3.31 -12.34
C GLY A 75 1.22 4.43 -13.37
N PRO A 76 0.68 4.14 -14.55
CA PRO A 76 0.37 5.13 -15.57
C PRO A 76 -0.64 6.21 -15.12
N LEU A 77 -1.59 5.86 -14.25
CA LEU A 77 -2.51 6.85 -13.67
C LEU A 77 -1.76 7.88 -12.82
N SER A 78 -0.78 7.44 -12.02
CA SER A 78 0.01 8.33 -11.18
C SER A 78 0.90 9.26 -11.98
N ASP A 79 1.37 8.82 -13.16
CA ASP A 79 2.10 9.67 -14.11
C ASP A 79 1.21 10.73 -14.76
N LYS A 80 -0.07 10.43 -14.92
CA LYS A 80 -1.04 11.34 -15.57
C LYS A 80 -1.69 12.31 -14.58
N PHE A 81 -2.17 11.82 -13.44
CA PHE A 81 -2.96 12.60 -12.50
C PHE A 81 -2.16 13.15 -11.31
N GLY A 82 -0.88 12.79 -11.23
CA GLY A 82 0.00 13.14 -10.12
C GLY A 82 0.02 12.07 -9.02
N ARG A 83 1.14 12.04 -8.29
CA ARG A 83 1.38 11.04 -7.24
C ARG A 83 0.40 11.17 -6.08
N ARG A 84 0.16 12.43 -5.65
CA ARG A 84 -0.72 12.74 -4.52
C ARG A 84 -2.16 12.27 -4.75
N SER A 85 -2.71 12.50 -5.93
CA SER A 85 -4.09 12.11 -6.26
C SER A 85 -4.28 10.61 -6.18
N VAL A 86 -3.35 9.84 -6.74
CA VAL A 86 -3.39 8.37 -6.69
C VAL A 86 -3.20 7.84 -5.27
N LEU A 87 -2.30 8.44 -4.48
CA LEU A 87 -2.15 8.09 -3.06
C LEU A 87 -3.44 8.29 -2.27
N LEU A 88 -4.09 9.44 -2.44
CA LEU A 88 -5.34 9.75 -1.73
C LEU A 88 -6.45 8.77 -2.10
N ILE A 89 -6.65 8.53 -3.40
CA ILE A 89 -7.69 7.62 -3.88
C ILE A 89 -7.37 6.17 -3.46
N GLY A 90 -6.14 5.71 -3.65
CA GLY A 90 -5.73 4.35 -3.27
C GLY A 90 -5.86 4.10 -1.77
N SER A 91 -5.44 5.07 -0.93
CA SER A 91 -5.57 4.98 0.52
C SER A 91 -7.02 5.00 0.98
N LEU A 92 -7.87 5.81 0.33
CA LEU A 92 -9.30 5.85 0.64
C LEU A 92 -10.00 4.54 0.27
N ILE A 93 -9.73 4.00 -0.92
CA ILE A 93 -10.26 2.68 -1.34
C ILE A 93 -9.82 1.60 -0.35
N TYR A 94 -8.54 1.57 0.02
CA TYR A 94 -8.01 0.61 0.96
C TYR A 94 -8.67 0.72 2.35
N MET A 95 -8.82 1.94 2.86
CA MET A 95 -9.45 2.21 4.15
C MET A 95 -10.91 1.74 4.17
N VAL A 96 -11.70 2.16 3.19
CA VAL A 96 -13.12 1.76 3.09
C VAL A 96 -13.25 0.25 2.95
N ALA A 97 -12.44 -0.38 2.10
CA ALA A 97 -12.43 -1.83 1.93
C ALA A 97 -12.03 -2.56 3.22
N SER A 98 -11.09 -2.03 4.01
CA SER A 98 -10.70 -2.60 5.31
C SER A 98 -11.85 -2.54 6.31
N VAL A 99 -12.56 -1.43 6.40
CA VAL A 99 -13.75 -1.29 7.25
C VAL A 99 -14.84 -2.27 6.82
N LEU A 100 -15.14 -2.35 5.52
CA LEU A 100 -16.12 -3.29 4.98
C LEU A 100 -15.72 -4.76 5.24
N SER A 101 -14.42 -5.07 5.14
CA SER A 101 -13.90 -6.40 5.49
C SER A 101 -14.13 -6.73 6.97
N ALA A 102 -13.89 -5.78 7.87
CA ALA A 102 -14.17 -5.96 9.31
C ALA A 102 -15.65 -6.20 9.61
N MET A 103 -16.54 -5.62 8.81
CA MET A 103 -18.01 -5.75 8.96
C MET A 103 -18.60 -6.94 8.20
N SER A 104 -17.78 -7.73 7.49
CA SER A 104 -18.28 -8.81 6.65
C SER A 104 -19.00 -9.90 7.44
N THR A 105 -20.12 -10.36 6.90
CA THR A 105 -20.94 -11.45 7.45
C THR A 105 -20.93 -12.69 6.55
N SER A 106 -20.37 -12.57 5.33
CA SER A 106 -20.26 -13.65 4.34
C SER A 106 -18.82 -13.71 3.82
N ILE A 107 -18.33 -14.95 3.58
CA ILE A 107 -17.00 -15.17 3.00
C ILE A 107 -16.88 -14.56 1.59
N TYR A 108 -17.94 -14.60 0.79
CA TYR A 108 -17.95 -14.02 -0.55
C TYR A 108 -17.89 -12.48 -0.52
N PHE A 109 -18.59 -11.87 0.44
CA PHE A 109 -18.48 -10.43 0.66
C PHE A 109 -17.08 -10.04 1.11
N LEU A 110 -16.46 -10.84 2.00
CA LEU A 110 -15.08 -10.64 2.40
C LEU A 110 -14.11 -10.76 1.20
N ILE A 111 -14.28 -11.77 0.34
CA ILE A 111 -13.45 -11.90 -0.87
C ILE A 111 -13.57 -10.65 -1.73
N ALA A 112 -14.79 -10.16 -1.97
CA ALA A 112 -15.02 -8.95 -2.76
C ALA A 112 -14.33 -7.72 -2.15
N THR A 113 -14.48 -7.50 -0.84
CA THR A 113 -13.84 -6.36 -0.16
C THR A 113 -12.32 -6.47 -0.16
N ARG A 114 -11.76 -7.68 -0.07
CA ARG A 114 -10.31 -7.94 -0.20
C ARG A 114 -9.78 -7.60 -1.60
N ILE A 115 -10.57 -7.83 -2.65
CA ILE A 115 -10.23 -7.41 -4.02
C ILE A 115 -10.11 -5.88 -4.09
N PHE A 116 -11.10 -5.14 -3.59
CA PHE A 116 -11.03 -3.68 -3.55
C PHE A 116 -9.86 -3.17 -2.69
N GLN A 117 -9.62 -3.81 -1.55
CA GLN A 117 -8.47 -3.50 -0.69
C GLN A 117 -7.14 -3.68 -1.45
N ALA A 118 -7.00 -4.76 -2.22
CA ALA A 118 -5.83 -5.04 -3.05
C ALA A 118 -5.60 -3.97 -4.13
N ILE A 119 -6.67 -3.55 -4.81
CA ILE A 119 -6.60 -2.46 -5.80
C ILE A 119 -6.09 -1.17 -5.14
N GLY A 120 -6.61 -0.81 -3.96
CA GLY A 120 -6.13 0.35 -3.19
C GLY A 120 -4.65 0.24 -2.80
N ALA A 121 -4.23 -0.93 -2.31
CA ALA A 121 -2.84 -1.23 -1.96
C ALA A 121 -1.90 -1.09 -3.17
N GLY A 122 -2.32 -1.55 -4.35
CA GLY A 122 -1.57 -1.39 -5.61
C GLY A 122 -1.27 0.07 -5.93
N GLY A 123 -2.21 0.98 -5.68
CA GLY A 123 -2.02 2.42 -5.84
C GLY A 123 -0.97 2.99 -4.90
N ILE A 124 -1.04 2.63 -3.63
CA ILE A 124 -0.08 3.07 -2.61
C ILE A 124 1.34 2.61 -2.98
N THR A 125 1.50 1.35 -3.37
CA THR A 125 2.83 0.78 -3.69
C THR A 125 3.40 1.33 -4.99
N SER A 126 2.59 1.48 -6.05
CA SER A 126 3.04 2.08 -7.31
C SER A 126 3.60 3.47 -7.10
N VAL A 127 2.90 4.28 -6.30
CA VAL A 127 3.34 5.65 -6.02
C VAL A 127 4.56 5.68 -5.12
N SER A 128 4.69 4.77 -4.14
CA SER A 128 5.90 4.67 -3.32
C SER A 128 7.16 4.53 -4.17
N MET A 129 7.13 3.63 -5.15
CA MET A 129 8.26 3.43 -6.09
C MET A 129 8.49 4.64 -7.00
N ALA A 130 7.42 5.30 -7.43
CA ALA A 130 7.53 6.50 -8.26
C ALA A 130 8.15 7.67 -7.48
N ILE A 131 7.74 7.91 -6.23
CA ILE A 131 8.31 8.96 -5.37
C ILE A 131 9.82 8.77 -5.19
N ILE A 132 10.29 7.53 -5.00
CA ILE A 132 11.73 7.26 -4.86
C ILE A 132 12.46 7.67 -6.14
N LYS A 133 11.88 7.37 -7.31
CA LYS A 133 12.47 7.74 -8.61
C LYS A 133 12.45 9.25 -8.85
N ASP A 134 11.40 9.94 -8.42
CA ASP A 134 11.19 11.36 -8.63
C ASP A 134 12.08 12.22 -7.68
N CYS A 135 12.34 11.71 -6.46
CA CYS A 135 13.03 12.49 -5.40
C CYS A 135 14.51 12.16 -5.26
N TYR A 136 14.98 11.03 -5.76
CA TYR A 136 16.35 10.57 -5.51
C TYR A 136 17.03 10.07 -6.80
N GLU A 137 18.32 10.37 -6.94
CA GLU A 137 19.15 9.96 -8.09
C GLU A 137 20.41 9.19 -7.65
N GLY A 138 21.01 8.47 -8.59
CA GLY A 138 22.28 7.76 -8.41
C GLY A 138 22.31 6.87 -7.16
N LYS A 139 23.43 6.91 -6.43
CA LYS A 139 23.66 6.09 -5.23
C LYS A 139 22.62 6.34 -4.10
N MET A 140 22.08 7.56 -4.03
CA MET A 140 21.06 7.85 -3.02
C MET A 140 19.75 7.11 -3.31
N ARG A 141 19.32 7.04 -4.59
CA ARG A 141 18.16 6.24 -5.01
C ARG A 141 18.36 4.78 -4.65
N GLU A 142 19.53 4.21 -4.97
CA GLU A 142 19.85 2.81 -4.65
C GLU A 142 19.80 2.55 -3.14
N SER A 143 20.36 3.45 -2.34
CA SER A 143 20.30 3.38 -0.87
C SER A 143 18.87 3.41 -0.33
N ILE A 144 18.04 4.33 -0.80
CA ILE A 144 16.64 4.44 -0.34
C ILE A 144 15.82 3.23 -0.77
N LEU A 145 16.04 2.73 -2.00
CA LEU A 145 15.44 1.48 -2.47
C LEU A 145 15.85 0.29 -1.59
N ALA A 146 17.14 0.15 -1.28
CA ALA A 146 17.64 -0.92 -0.43
C ALA A 146 17.04 -0.85 0.98
N ILE A 147 16.97 0.33 1.59
CA ILE A 147 16.32 0.53 2.90
C ILE A 147 14.83 0.16 2.83
N SER A 148 14.12 0.64 1.81
CA SER A 148 12.70 0.34 1.61
C SER A 148 12.44 -1.16 1.45
N GLN A 149 13.26 -1.84 0.67
CA GLN A 149 13.15 -3.29 0.46
C GLN A 149 13.51 -4.07 1.73
N SER A 150 14.51 -3.62 2.49
CA SER A 150 14.87 -4.24 3.77
C SER A 150 13.71 -4.16 4.77
N ILE A 151 13.06 -3.01 4.87
CA ILE A 151 11.88 -2.82 5.72
C ILE A 151 10.73 -3.72 5.24
N GLY A 152 10.47 -3.74 3.92
CA GLY A 152 9.48 -4.62 3.32
C GLY A 152 9.77 -6.11 3.56
N GLY A 153 11.05 -6.51 3.54
CA GLY A 153 11.48 -7.89 3.81
C GLY A 153 11.39 -8.29 5.29
N LEU A 154 11.51 -7.34 6.22
CA LEU A 154 11.31 -7.60 7.65
C LEU A 154 9.82 -7.62 8.05
N ALA A 155 8.98 -6.91 7.33
CA ALA A 155 7.56 -6.80 7.64
C ALA A 155 6.83 -8.16 7.68
N PRO A 156 7.08 -9.14 6.78
CA PRO A 156 6.49 -10.48 6.86
C PRO A 156 6.85 -11.27 8.13
N MET A 157 7.98 -10.96 8.76
CA MET A 157 8.37 -11.59 10.02
C MET A 157 7.58 -11.02 11.21
N ILE A 158 7.30 -9.73 11.16
CA ILE A 158 6.65 -8.98 12.25
C ILE A 158 5.12 -9.04 12.11
N ALA A 159 4.60 -9.02 10.90
CA ALA A 159 3.17 -8.94 10.64
C ALA A 159 2.35 -10.10 11.26
N PRO A 160 2.75 -11.38 11.17
CA PRO A 160 2.02 -12.47 11.82
C PRO A 160 2.04 -12.35 13.35
N VAL A 161 3.13 -11.85 13.93
CA VAL A 161 3.25 -11.62 15.40
C VAL A 161 2.24 -10.56 15.85
N ILE A 162 2.15 -9.45 15.12
CA ILE A 162 1.15 -8.41 15.37
C ILE A 162 -0.26 -8.99 15.20
N GLY A 163 -0.50 -9.77 14.14
CA GLY A 163 -1.78 -10.42 13.88
C GLY A 163 -2.18 -11.37 15.02
N GLY A 164 -1.24 -12.23 15.47
CA GLY A 164 -1.44 -13.12 16.62
C GLY A 164 -1.75 -12.34 17.91
N PHE A 165 -1.04 -11.24 18.16
CA PHE A 165 -1.31 -10.38 19.31
C PHE A 165 -2.70 -9.75 19.24
N VAL A 166 -3.12 -9.22 18.10
CA VAL A 166 -4.48 -8.67 17.91
C VAL A 166 -5.54 -9.74 18.18
N LEU A 167 -5.31 -10.98 17.74
CA LEU A 167 -6.24 -12.09 17.96
C LEU A 167 -6.39 -12.51 19.43
N GLN A 168 -5.41 -12.23 20.29
CA GLN A 168 -5.52 -12.50 21.73
C GLN A 168 -6.58 -11.61 22.41
N PHE A 169 -6.78 -10.39 21.90
CA PHE A 169 -7.67 -9.40 22.48
C PHE A 169 -8.94 -9.15 21.64
N SER A 170 -9.00 -9.73 20.43
CA SER A 170 -10.07 -9.48 19.48
C SER A 170 -10.32 -10.72 18.59
N THR A 171 -11.32 -10.63 17.76
CA THR A 171 -11.59 -11.63 16.71
C THR A 171 -10.78 -11.30 15.44
N TRP A 172 -10.90 -12.13 14.41
CA TRP A 172 -10.32 -11.87 13.08
C TRP A 172 -10.71 -10.49 12.50
N ARG A 173 -11.85 -9.92 12.91
CA ARG A 173 -12.26 -8.56 12.55
C ARG A 173 -11.32 -7.48 13.07
N GLY A 174 -10.70 -7.71 14.23
CA GLY A 174 -9.71 -6.80 14.82
C GLY A 174 -8.54 -6.52 13.90
N ILE A 175 -8.13 -7.51 13.10
CA ILE A 175 -7.06 -7.34 12.11
C ILE A 175 -7.46 -6.30 11.07
N PHE A 176 -8.68 -6.38 10.53
CA PHE A 176 -9.16 -5.42 9.53
C PHE A 176 -9.36 -4.03 10.11
N TRP A 177 -9.78 -3.92 11.37
CA TRP A 177 -9.82 -2.63 12.09
C TRP A 177 -8.42 -2.04 12.27
N THR A 178 -7.43 -2.85 12.59
CA THR A 178 -6.02 -2.43 12.67
C THR A 178 -5.51 -1.94 11.32
N LEU A 179 -5.82 -2.68 10.24
CA LEU A 179 -5.47 -2.27 8.87
C LEU A 179 -6.16 -0.95 8.47
N ALA A 180 -7.43 -0.77 8.85
CA ALA A 180 -8.15 0.49 8.65
C ALA A 180 -7.46 1.64 9.40
N ALA A 181 -7.07 1.45 10.66
CA ALA A 181 -6.36 2.47 11.44
C ALA A 181 -5.01 2.83 10.82
N ILE A 182 -4.23 1.85 10.37
CA ILE A 182 -2.96 2.08 9.66
C ILE A 182 -3.20 2.86 8.36
N SER A 183 -4.30 2.56 7.65
CA SER A 183 -4.61 3.29 6.41
C SER A 183 -5.05 4.73 6.67
N VAL A 184 -5.67 5.03 7.81
CA VAL A 184 -5.93 6.42 8.22
C VAL A 184 -4.61 7.19 8.41
N ILE A 185 -3.62 6.57 9.06
CA ILE A 185 -2.30 7.17 9.21
C ILE A 185 -1.69 7.46 7.84
N ASN A 186 -1.74 6.48 6.92
CA ASN A 186 -1.25 6.65 5.56
C ASN A 186 -1.99 7.78 4.81
N LEU A 187 -3.32 7.88 4.98
CA LEU A 187 -4.14 8.92 4.37
C LEU A 187 -3.75 10.31 4.90
N VAL A 188 -3.48 10.44 6.20
CA VAL A 188 -2.99 11.70 6.80
C VAL A 188 -1.65 12.10 6.17
N PHE A 189 -0.70 11.16 6.05
CA PHE A 189 0.56 11.43 5.36
C PHE A 189 0.35 11.80 3.89
N ALA A 190 -0.58 11.15 3.19
CA ALA A 190 -0.92 11.47 1.79
C ALA A 190 -1.52 12.88 1.64
N ILE A 191 -2.29 13.35 2.63
CA ILE A 191 -2.82 14.72 2.65
C ILE A 191 -1.68 15.73 2.84
N LEU A 192 -0.73 15.45 3.73
CA LEU A 192 0.44 16.31 4.01
C LEU A 192 1.50 16.25 2.91
N PHE A 193 1.46 15.19 2.08
CA PHE A 193 2.39 14.99 0.98
C PHE A 193 2.16 16.02 -0.13
N GLN A 194 3.25 16.66 -0.58
CA GLN A 194 3.24 17.52 -1.76
C GLN A 194 3.62 16.72 -2.99
N ASP A 195 2.86 16.88 -4.07
CA ASP A 195 3.10 16.13 -5.31
C ASP A 195 4.53 16.33 -5.79
N THR A 196 5.20 15.24 -6.12
CA THR A 196 6.58 15.26 -6.63
C THR A 196 6.62 15.46 -8.14
N LEU A 197 5.52 15.20 -8.84
CA LEU A 197 5.39 15.34 -10.27
C LEU A 197 4.78 16.71 -10.62
N LYS A 198 5.56 17.56 -11.27
CA LYS A 198 5.07 18.87 -11.74
C LYS A 198 4.00 18.68 -12.82
N GLU A 199 3.05 19.62 -12.91
CA GLU A 199 1.97 19.55 -13.90
C GLU A 199 2.47 19.51 -15.36
N GLU A 200 3.61 20.15 -15.60
CA GLU A 200 4.27 20.19 -16.92
C GLU A 200 4.87 18.85 -17.32
N GLU A 201 5.28 18.05 -16.34
CA GLU A 201 5.93 16.73 -16.51
C GLU A 201 4.91 15.58 -16.55
N ARG A 202 3.62 15.87 -16.32
CA ARG A 202 2.56 14.87 -16.35
C ARG A 202 2.36 14.30 -17.75
N PHE A 203 2.20 12.99 -17.81
CA PHE A 203 2.00 12.29 -19.08
C PHE A 203 0.67 12.73 -19.74
N ARG A 204 0.75 13.29 -20.96
CA ARG A 204 -0.41 13.77 -21.74
C ARG A 204 -0.97 12.74 -22.74
N GLY A 205 -0.39 11.55 -22.79
CA GLY A 205 -0.78 10.49 -23.74
C GLY A 205 -1.94 9.61 -23.27
N SER A 206 -2.31 8.63 -24.13
CA SER A 206 -3.29 7.62 -23.79
C SER A 206 -2.73 6.58 -22.83
N ILE A 207 -3.41 6.34 -21.69
CA ILE A 207 -3.04 5.35 -20.67
C ILE A 207 -2.94 3.95 -21.27
N PHE A 208 -3.89 3.58 -22.14
CA PHE A 208 -3.89 2.29 -22.85
C PHE A 208 -2.66 2.11 -23.77
N GLY A 209 -2.15 3.18 -24.36
CA GLY A 209 -0.94 3.16 -25.16
C GLY A 209 0.33 2.88 -24.34
N SER A 210 0.35 3.30 -23.08
CA SER A 210 1.46 3.03 -22.15
C SER A 210 1.44 1.59 -21.64
N ILE A 211 0.27 1.05 -21.30
CA ILE A 211 0.12 -0.34 -20.86
C ILE A 211 0.49 -1.33 -21.98
N ARG A 212 0.22 -0.98 -23.24
CA ARG A 212 0.55 -1.84 -24.40
C ARG A 212 2.06 -1.90 -24.70
N ARG A 213 2.84 -0.97 -24.17
CA ARG A 213 4.31 -0.91 -24.37
C ARG A 213 5.11 -1.55 -23.25
N LEU A 214 4.46 -2.01 -22.18
CA LEU A 214 5.00 -2.84 -21.09
C LEU A 214 4.91 -4.32 -21.46
#